data_9c100b3495ab886eac5ea454a2ff4fc3
#
_entry.id   9c100b3495ab886eac5ea454a2ff4fc3
#
_cell.length_a   1.000
_cell.length_b   1.000
_cell.length_c   1.000
_cell.angle_alpha   90.00
_cell.angle_beta   90.00
_cell.angle_gamma   90.00
#
_symmetry.space_group_name_H-M   'P 1'
#
loop_
_entity.id
_entity.type
_entity.pdbx_description
1 polymer ?
#
loop_
_entity_poly.entity_id
_entity_poly.type
_entity_poly.pdbx_seq_one_letter_code
_entity_poly.pdbx_strand_id
1 'polypeptide(L)'
;MLKSINKLYVLILFFLLINISISFGSISSNFITNITNKASNILSSEKSKEVKIQELIQIGENSVDIDGIGFYTLGKHRKKLNENQKNEYKKIFREYFLKSFSNRLVEYKEAKIVVISEDIKNENYTIVKSKLLATSSRPEIAIDWRVYTKDLTKPVIRDLI
;
A
#
# COMPACT_ATOMS: atom_id res chain seq x y z
N MET A 1 -12.49 23.79 -53.66
CA MET A 1 -12.59 22.44 -53.10
C MET A 1 -11.44 22.09 -52.10
N LEU A 2 -10.19 22.47 -52.34
CA LEU A 2 -9.07 22.16 -51.43
C LEU A 2 -9.13 22.80 -50.03
N LYS A 3 -9.72 24.00 -49.87
CA LYS A 3 -9.84 24.69 -48.56
C LYS A 3 -10.77 24.00 -47.53
N SER A 4 -11.74 23.20 -48.00
CA SER A 4 -12.68 22.47 -47.15
C SER A 4 -12.05 21.19 -46.59
N ILE A 5 -11.18 20.54 -47.33
CA ILE A 5 -10.49 19.30 -46.95
C ILE A 5 -9.51 19.57 -45.83
N ASN A 6 -8.76 20.68 -45.87
CA ASN A 6 -7.82 21.05 -44.79
C ASN A 6 -8.50 21.30 -43.42
N LYS A 7 -9.71 21.87 -43.40
CA LYS A 7 -10.47 22.07 -42.18
C LYS A 7 -10.91 20.76 -41.55
N LEU A 8 -11.29 19.78 -42.37
CA LEU A 8 -11.72 18.47 -41.88
C LEU A 8 -10.53 17.69 -41.26
N TYR A 9 -9.37 17.71 -41.91
CA TYR A 9 -8.16 17.07 -41.36
C TYR A 9 -7.70 17.73 -40.07
N VAL A 10 -7.77 19.05 -39.93
CA VAL A 10 -7.44 19.76 -38.68
C VAL A 10 -8.43 19.40 -37.57
N LEU A 11 -9.72 19.26 -37.90
CA LEU A 11 -10.73 18.85 -36.90
C LEU A 11 -10.55 17.40 -36.44
N ILE A 12 -10.21 16.49 -37.35
CA ILE A 12 -9.92 15.08 -37.02
C ILE A 12 -8.63 14.97 -36.19
N LEU A 13 -7.60 15.74 -36.53
CA LEU A 13 -6.34 15.76 -35.78
C LEU A 13 -6.55 16.33 -34.36
N PHE A 14 -7.40 17.34 -34.19
CA PHE A 14 -7.76 17.91 -32.89
C PHE A 14 -8.55 16.92 -32.03
N PHE A 15 -9.44 16.11 -32.62
CA PHE A 15 -10.22 15.09 -31.94
C PHE A 15 -9.34 13.90 -31.47
N LEU A 16 -8.27 13.57 -32.21
CA LEU A 16 -7.30 12.52 -31.86
C LEU A 16 -6.40 12.92 -30.69
N LEU A 17 -6.20 14.22 -30.44
CA LEU A 17 -5.35 14.71 -29.33
C LEU A 17 -6.06 14.74 -27.97
N ILE A 18 -7.39 14.60 -27.91
CA ILE A 18 -8.18 14.77 -26.68
C ILE A 18 -8.26 13.46 -25.86
N ASN A 19 -7.79 12.32 -26.38
CA ASN A 19 -7.91 11.04 -25.69
C ASN A 19 -6.65 10.59 -24.93
N ILE A 20 -5.75 11.50 -24.55
CA ILE A 20 -4.68 11.17 -23.62
C ILE A 20 -5.26 11.26 -22.21
N SER A 21 -5.96 10.21 -21.78
CA SER A 21 -6.27 10.00 -20.38
C SER A 21 -4.94 9.72 -19.67
N ILE A 22 -4.30 10.76 -19.14
CA ILE A 22 -3.19 10.60 -18.20
C ILE A 22 -3.81 10.01 -16.94
N SER A 23 -3.80 8.69 -16.83
CA SER A 23 -4.15 8.01 -15.60
C SER A 23 -3.04 8.30 -14.58
N PHE A 24 -3.15 9.42 -13.88
CA PHE A 24 -2.41 9.61 -12.64
C PHE A 24 -2.94 8.55 -11.66
N GLY A 25 -2.09 7.59 -11.31
CA GLY A 25 -2.41 6.69 -10.21
C GLY A 25 -2.77 7.54 -8.98
N SER A 26 -3.83 7.18 -8.27
CA SER A 26 -4.23 7.92 -7.07
C SER A 26 -3.12 7.89 -6.01
N ILE A 27 -3.22 8.76 -5.03
CA ILE A 27 -2.31 8.80 -3.87
C ILE A 27 -2.23 7.41 -3.22
N SER A 28 -3.36 6.72 -3.07
CA SER A 28 -3.42 5.39 -2.44
C SER A 28 -2.72 4.32 -3.26
N SER A 29 -2.99 4.24 -4.57
CA SER A 29 -2.34 3.27 -5.46
C SER A 29 -0.83 3.52 -5.57
N ASN A 30 -0.42 4.78 -5.70
CA ASN A 30 0.99 5.15 -5.73
C ASN A 30 1.69 4.84 -4.41
N PHE A 31 1.04 5.09 -3.27
CA PHE A 31 1.55 4.76 -1.96
C PHE A 31 1.80 3.25 -1.82
N ILE A 32 0.81 2.40 -2.12
CA ILE A 32 0.98 0.94 -2.07
C ILE A 32 2.06 0.46 -3.03
N THR A 33 2.08 0.97 -4.27
CA THR A 33 3.13 0.63 -5.24
C THR A 33 4.52 0.96 -4.71
N ASN A 34 4.70 2.15 -4.12
CA ASN A 34 6.00 2.59 -3.61
C ASN A 34 6.49 1.74 -2.44
N ILE A 35 5.63 1.45 -1.45
CA ILE A 35 6.05 0.67 -0.28
C ILE A 35 6.31 -0.79 -0.64
N THR A 36 5.50 -1.38 -1.53
CA THR A 36 5.67 -2.78 -1.95
C THR A 36 6.91 -2.94 -2.83
N ASN A 37 7.24 -1.97 -3.69
CA ASN A 37 8.49 -1.97 -4.45
C ASN A 37 9.71 -1.82 -3.53
N LYS A 38 9.67 -0.93 -2.52
CA LYS A 38 10.75 -0.83 -1.52
C LYS A 38 10.94 -2.15 -0.78
N ALA A 39 9.86 -2.77 -0.31
CA ALA A 39 9.93 -4.07 0.36
C ALA A 39 10.50 -5.16 -0.57
N SER A 40 10.05 -5.24 -1.82
CA SER A 40 10.58 -6.17 -2.81
C SER A 40 12.08 -6.00 -3.04
N ASN A 41 12.56 -4.77 -3.17
CA ASN A 41 13.99 -4.47 -3.35
C ASN A 41 14.83 -4.88 -2.13
N ILE A 42 14.32 -4.69 -0.91
CA ILE A 42 14.98 -5.16 0.31
C ILE A 42 15.06 -6.69 0.31
N LEU A 43 13.94 -7.36 0.02
CA LEU A 43 13.84 -8.82 0.05
C LEU A 43 14.77 -9.49 -0.97
N SER A 44 14.91 -8.92 -2.18
CA SER A 44 15.77 -9.42 -3.25
C SER A 44 17.25 -9.03 -3.12
N SER A 45 17.60 -8.13 -2.19
CA SER A 45 18.99 -7.69 -2.00
C SER A 45 19.87 -8.80 -1.40
N GLU A 46 21.21 -8.66 -1.54
CA GLU A 46 22.20 -9.57 -0.94
C GLU A 46 22.53 -9.24 0.53
N LYS A 47 21.76 -8.36 1.17
CA LYS A 47 21.93 -7.97 2.58
C LYS A 47 21.68 -9.15 3.51
N SER A 48 22.28 -9.12 4.72
CA SER A 48 21.98 -10.12 5.75
C SER A 48 20.51 -10.09 6.16
N LYS A 49 20.03 -11.20 6.71
CA LYS A 49 18.63 -11.33 7.18
C LYS A 49 18.29 -10.25 8.22
N GLU A 50 19.20 -9.97 9.13
CA GLU A 50 19.04 -9.00 10.20
C GLU A 50 18.87 -7.57 9.64
N VAL A 51 19.69 -7.19 8.65
CA VAL A 51 19.59 -5.89 7.97
C VAL A 51 18.27 -5.76 7.23
N LYS A 52 17.85 -6.80 6.49
CA LYS A 52 16.54 -6.81 5.82
C LYS A 52 15.38 -6.64 6.81
N ILE A 53 15.42 -7.33 7.95
CA ILE A 53 14.42 -7.20 9.01
C ILE A 53 14.35 -5.76 9.52
N GLN A 54 15.48 -5.12 9.81
CA GLN A 54 15.51 -3.73 10.29
C GLN A 54 14.93 -2.76 9.25
N GLU A 55 15.28 -2.91 7.97
CA GLU A 55 14.74 -2.08 6.91
C GLU A 55 13.21 -2.30 6.69
N LEU A 56 12.72 -3.54 6.83
CA LEU A 56 11.29 -3.84 6.78
C LEU A 56 10.53 -3.26 7.98
N ILE A 57 11.14 -3.25 9.18
CA ILE A 57 10.60 -2.57 10.36
C ILE A 57 10.38 -1.09 10.06
N GLN A 58 11.36 -0.41 9.47
CA GLN A 58 11.25 1.01 9.09
C GLN A 58 10.11 1.27 8.10
N ILE A 59 9.91 0.37 7.11
CA ILE A 59 8.74 0.46 6.22
C ILE A 59 7.45 0.34 7.03
N GLY A 60 7.35 -0.67 7.90
CA GLY A 60 6.15 -0.88 8.73
C GLY A 60 5.82 0.33 9.62
N GLU A 61 6.82 0.88 10.31
CA GLU A 61 6.67 2.06 11.16
C GLU A 61 6.14 3.29 10.43
N ASN A 62 6.60 3.49 9.18
CA ASN A 62 6.24 4.66 8.38
C ASN A 62 4.97 4.50 7.55
N SER A 63 4.49 3.26 7.37
CA SER A 63 3.42 2.97 6.41
C SER A 63 2.16 2.35 7.02
N VAL A 64 2.23 1.87 8.28
CA VAL A 64 1.11 1.15 8.92
C VAL A 64 0.63 1.91 10.16
N ASP A 65 -0.68 2.06 10.30
CA ASP A 65 -1.32 2.58 11.53
C ASP A 65 -1.34 1.49 12.62
N ILE A 66 -0.14 1.17 13.13
CA ILE A 66 0.05 0.08 14.10
C ILE A 66 -0.77 0.30 15.37
N ASP A 67 -0.87 1.54 15.84
CA ASP A 67 -1.66 1.89 17.03
C ASP A 67 -3.15 1.67 16.78
N GLY A 68 -3.65 2.08 15.61
CA GLY A 68 -5.04 1.85 15.21
C GLY A 68 -5.38 0.37 15.11
N ILE A 69 -4.51 -0.43 14.49
CA ILE A 69 -4.66 -1.89 14.40
C ILE A 69 -4.65 -2.50 15.80
N GLY A 70 -3.70 -2.11 16.66
CA GLY A 70 -3.61 -2.59 18.04
C GLY A 70 -4.87 -2.31 18.85
N PHE A 71 -5.41 -1.09 18.76
CA PHE A 71 -6.66 -0.77 19.44
C PHE A 71 -7.88 -1.50 18.86
N TYR A 72 -7.88 -1.79 17.57
CA TYR A 72 -8.91 -2.61 16.96
C TYR A 72 -8.89 -4.04 17.51
N THR A 73 -7.71 -4.65 17.64
CA THR A 73 -7.56 -6.02 18.18
C THR A 73 -8.00 -6.15 19.64
N LEU A 74 -7.88 -5.09 20.46
CA LEU A 74 -8.42 -5.06 21.83
C LEU A 74 -9.96 -5.16 21.88
N GLY A 75 -10.65 -4.79 20.82
CA GLY A 75 -12.10 -4.81 20.73
C GLY A 75 -12.75 -4.06 21.90
N LYS A 76 -13.71 -4.71 22.59
CA LYS A 76 -14.43 -4.12 23.76
C LYS A 76 -13.52 -3.86 24.96
N HIS A 77 -12.40 -4.57 25.09
CA HIS A 77 -11.51 -4.44 26.24
C HIS A 77 -10.82 -3.08 26.31
N ARG A 78 -10.61 -2.39 25.16
CA ARG A 78 -10.02 -1.04 25.09
C ARG A 78 -10.75 -0.01 25.97
N LYS A 79 -12.08 -0.20 26.19
CA LYS A 79 -12.88 0.72 27.02
C LYS A 79 -12.62 0.57 28.52
N LYS A 80 -12.03 -0.54 28.94
CA LYS A 80 -11.73 -0.85 30.35
C LYS A 80 -10.32 -0.43 30.77
N LEU A 81 -9.46 -0.10 29.81
CA LEU A 81 -8.07 0.29 30.06
C LEU A 81 -8.00 1.76 30.43
N ASN A 82 -7.22 2.08 31.47
CA ASN A 82 -6.79 3.44 31.75
C ASN A 82 -5.70 3.90 30.77
N GLU A 83 -5.32 5.18 30.79
CA GLU A 83 -4.37 5.74 29.82
C GLU A 83 -2.97 5.10 29.93
N ASN A 84 -2.48 4.78 31.14
CA ASN A 84 -1.20 4.11 31.32
C ASN A 84 -1.21 2.71 30.68
N GLN A 85 -2.26 1.93 30.91
CA GLN A 85 -2.42 0.61 30.30
C GLN A 85 -2.54 0.68 28.77
N LYS A 86 -3.23 1.70 28.23
CA LYS A 86 -3.28 1.91 26.79
C LYS A 86 -1.90 2.22 26.20
N ASN A 87 -1.13 3.07 26.86
CA ASN A 87 0.22 3.44 26.40
C ASN A 87 1.18 2.25 26.48
N GLU A 88 1.13 1.47 27.53
CA GLU A 88 1.91 0.25 27.67
C GLU A 88 1.53 -0.77 26.59
N TYR A 89 0.23 -0.99 26.38
CA TYR A 89 -0.26 -1.87 25.33
C TYR A 89 0.24 -1.44 23.93
N LYS A 90 0.14 -0.15 23.59
CA LYS A 90 0.64 0.38 22.30
C LYS A 90 2.11 0.03 22.10
N LYS A 91 2.95 0.27 23.15
CA LYS A 91 4.38 -0.01 23.07
C LYS A 91 4.65 -1.50 22.79
N ILE A 92 4.05 -2.38 23.61
CA ILE A 92 4.22 -3.83 23.48
C ILE A 92 3.67 -4.34 22.15
N PHE A 93 2.46 -3.87 21.74
CA PHE A 93 1.85 -4.28 20.49
C PHE A 93 2.68 -3.85 19.28
N ARG A 94 3.21 -2.63 19.27
CA ARG A 94 4.06 -2.11 18.20
C ARG A 94 5.32 -2.96 18.04
N GLU A 95 6.01 -3.24 19.13
CA GLU A 95 7.21 -4.07 19.13
C GLU A 95 6.90 -5.49 18.60
N TYR A 96 5.87 -6.11 19.14
CA TYR A 96 5.42 -7.45 18.70
C TYR A 96 5.02 -7.48 17.23
N PHE A 97 4.20 -6.52 16.79
CA PHE A 97 3.72 -6.43 15.41
C PHE A 97 4.89 -6.29 14.43
N LEU A 98 5.75 -5.31 14.64
CA LEU A 98 6.88 -5.04 13.75
C LEU A 98 7.84 -6.23 13.66
N LYS A 99 8.19 -6.81 14.80
CA LYS A 99 9.06 -7.99 14.86
C LYS A 99 8.44 -9.20 14.16
N SER A 100 7.18 -9.50 14.45
CA SER A 100 6.48 -10.66 13.87
C SER A 100 6.29 -10.50 12.36
N PHE A 101 5.85 -9.31 11.92
CA PHE A 101 5.60 -9.00 10.52
C PHE A 101 6.90 -9.05 9.70
N SER A 102 7.97 -8.39 10.17
CA SER A 102 9.24 -8.34 9.44
C SER A 102 9.93 -9.70 9.37
N ASN A 103 9.88 -10.50 10.44
CA ASN A 103 10.38 -11.87 10.42
C ASN A 103 9.62 -12.76 9.43
N ARG A 104 8.31 -12.55 9.29
CA ARG A 104 7.52 -13.28 8.31
C ARG A 104 7.82 -12.84 6.88
N LEU A 105 7.93 -11.53 6.64
CA LEU A 105 8.20 -11.00 5.31
C LEU A 105 9.58 -11.42 4.78
N VAL A 106 10.62 -11.46 5.59
CA VAL A 106 11.97 -11.78 5.14
C VAL A 106 12.11 -13.19 4.56
N GLU A 107 11.15 -14.08 4.83
CA GLU A 107 11.10 -15.41 4.21
C GLU A 107 10.64 -15.38 2.73
N TYR A 108 10.13 -14.24 2.24
CA TYR A 108 9.65 -14.07 0.87
C TYR A 108 10.73 -13.48 -0.03
N LYS A 109 11.62 -14.33 -0.59
CA LYS A 109 12.77 -13.89 -1.40
C LYS A 109 12.39 -13.20 -2.71
N GLU A 110 11.27 -13.60 -3.33
CA GLU A 110 10.83 -13.14 -4.66
C GLU A 110 9.41 -12.54 -4.60
N ALA A 111 9.18 -11.65 -3.63
CA ALA A 111 7.88 -11.01 -3.50
C ALA A 111 7.73 -9.87 -4.52
N LYS A 112 6.83 -10.01 -5.48
CA LYS A 112 6.45 -8.95 -6.41
C LYS A 112 4.95 -8.72 -6.31
N ILE A 113 4.56 -7.51 -5.88
CA ILE A 113 3.16 -7.10 -5.77
C ILE A 113 2.84 -6.14 -6.92
N VAL A 114 1.72 -6.38 -7.59
CA VAL A 114 1.20 -5.54 -8.67
C VAL A 114 -0.14 -4.99 -8.26
N VAL A 115 -0.26 -3.66 -8.22
CA VAL A 115 -1.54 -2.98 -8.00
C VAL A 115 -2.39 -3.14 -9.25
N ILE A 116 -3.65 -3.55 -9.07
CA ILE A 116 -4.60 -3.84 -10.15
C ILE A 116 -5.62 -2.72 -10.30
N SER A 117 -6.21 -2.29 -9.20
CA SER A 117 -7.25 -1.26 -9.18
C SER A 117 -7.40 -0.68 -7.79
N GLU A 118 -8.22 0.34 -7.67
CA GLU A 118 -8.63 0.91 -6.40
C GLU A 118 -10.12 1.17 -6.36
N ASP A 119 -10.67 1.21 -5.16
CA ASP A 119 -12.07 1.47 -4.86
C ASP A 119 -12.15 2.48 -3.72
N ILE A 120 -12.55 3.71 -4.04
CA ILE A 120 -12.68 4.80 -3.07
C ILE A 120 -13.97 4.57 -2.28
N LYS A 121 -13.84 4.23 -1.01
CA LYS A 121 -14.98 3.96 -0.12
C LYS A 121 -15.61 5.22 0.45
N ASN A 122 -14.80 6.20 0.77
CA ASN A 122 -15.21 7.54 1.21
C ASN A 122 -13.99 8.48 1.17
N GLU A 123 -14.17 9.73 1.63
CA GLU A 123 -13.10 10.76 1.66
C GLU A 123 -11.83 10.34 2.42
N ASN A 124 -11.92 9.40 3.36
CA ASN A 124 -10.83 8.99 4.22
C ASN A 124 -10.29 7.58 3.93
N TYR A 125 -10.96 6.78 3.11
CA TYR A 125 -10.59 5.38 2.88
C TYR A 125 -10.68 4.97 1.42
N THR A 126 -9.61 4.34 0.96
CA THR A 126 -9.53 3.67 -0.33
C THR A 126 -9.10 2.21 -0.14
N ILE A 127 -9.74 1.29 -0.83
CA ILE A 127 -9.27 -0.09 -0.95
C ILE A 127 -8.44 -0.18 -2.21
N VAL A 128 -7.15 -0.47 -2.05
CA VAL A 128 -6.25 -0.74 -3.18
C VAL A 128 -6.17 -2.24 -3.36
N LYS A 129 -6.55 -2.73 -4.53
CA LYS A 129 -6.51 -4.15 -4.89
C LYS A 129 -5.19 -4.47 -5.56
N SER A 130 -4.55 -5.53 -5.12
CA SER A 130 -3.28 -5.97 -5.67
C SER A 130 -3.15 -7.49 -5.70
N LYS A 131 -2.11 -7.96 -6.37
CA LYS A 131 -1.74 -9.37 -6.44
C LYS A 131 -0.26 -9.53 -6.10
N LEU A 132 0.04 -10.43 -5.17
CA LEU A 132 1.36 -11.01 -5.03
C LEU A 132 1.51 -12.07 -6.13
N LEU A 133 2.45 -11.86 -7.04
CA LEU A 133 2.63 -12.74 -8.19
C LEU A 133 3.05 -14.14 -7.76
N ALA A 134 2.61 -15.14 -8.53
CA ALA A 134 3.04 -16.52 -8.35
C ALA A 134 4.55 -16.67 -8.54
N THR A 135 5.13 -17.63 -7.85
CA THR A 135 6.51 -18.11 -8.06
C THR A 135 6.49 -19.60 -8.34
N SER A 136 7.63 -20.21 -8.60
CA SER A 136 7.73 -21.67 -8.75
C SER A 136 7.26 -22.46 -7.53
N SER A 137 7.29 -21.83 -6.34
CA SER A 137 6.96 -22.47 -5.05
C SER A 137 5.67 -21.97 -4.40
N ARG A 138 5.00 -20.95 -4.97
CA ARG A 138 3.81 -20.33 -4.38
C ARG A 138 2.81 -19.86 -5.43
N PRO A 139 1.49 -20.07 -5.21
CA PRO A 139 0.46 -19.52 -6.08
C PRO A 139 0.36 -17.99 -5.98
N GLU A 140 -0.36 -17.39 -6.91
CA GLU A 140 -0.77 -15.99 -6.84
C GLU A 140 -1.72 -15.78 -5.66
N ILE A 141 -1.57 -14.64 -4.97
CA ILE A 141 -2.40 -14.26 -3.82
C ILE A 141 -2.96 -12.86 -4.05
N ALA A 142 -4.28 -12.71 -3.99
CA ALA A 142 -4.93 -11.40 -3.96
C ALA A 142 -4.71 -10.76 -2.59
N ILE A 143 -4.42 -9.45 -2.58
CA ILE A 143 -4.23 -8.66 -1.36
C ILE A 143 -4.97 -7.34 -1.55
N ASP A 144 -5.94 -7.07 -0.70
CA ASP A 144 -6.66 -5.81 -0.66
C ASP A 144 -6.18 -4.97 0.53
N TRP A 145 -5.73 -3.74 0.25
CA TRP A 145 -5.16 -2.83 1.24
C TRP A 145 -6.18 -1.75 1.60
N ARG A 146 -6.57 -1.67 2.87
CA ARG A 146 -7.35 -0.52 3.34
C ARG A 146 -6.40 0.63 3.69
N VAL A 147 -6.34 1.62 2.80
CA VAL A 147 -5.52 2.81 2.95
C VAL A 147 -6.34 3.94 3.55
N TYR A 148 -5.82 4.56 4.61
CA TYR A 148 -6.41 5.75 5.23
C TYR A 148 -5.69 7.00 4.74
N THR A 149 -6.46 7.96 4.24
CA THR A 149 -6.00 9.12 3.49
C THR A 149 -6.52 10.45 4.04
N LYS A 150 -6.93 10.50 5.32
CA LYS A 150 -7.35 11.78 5.92
C LYS A 150 -6.24 12.84 5.82
N ASP A 151 -5.00 12.43 6.00
CA ASP A 151 -3.83 13.23 5.67
C ASP A 151 -3.22 12.69 4.36
N LEU A 152 -3.43 13.40 3.27
CA LEU A 152 -2.94 13.02 1.94
C LEU A 152 -1.41 13.01 1.85
N THR A 153 -0.72 13.72 2.76
CA THR A 153 0.75 13.73 2.82
C THR A 153 1.32 12.52 3.56
N LYS A 154 0.48 11.84 4.36
CA LYS A 154 0.85 10.66 5.17
C LYS A 154 -0.21 9.57 5.12
N PRO A 155 -0.46 8.97 3.95
CA PRO A 155 -1.34 7.82 3.87
C PRO A 155 -0.77 6.65 4.70
N VAL A 156 -1.64 5.87 5.34
CA VAL A 156 -1.24 4.70 6.14
C VAL A 156 -2.16 3.51 5.86
N ILE A 157 -1.59 2.30 5.96
CA ILE A 157 -2.36 1.05 5.90
C ILE A 157 -3.03 0.84 7.26
N ARG A 158 -4.34 0.58 7.24
CA ARG A 158 -5.12 0.24 8.44
C ARG A 158 -5.61 -1.19 8.50
N ASP A 159 -5.59 -1.89 7.36
CA ASP A 159 -6.06 -3.28 7.29
C ASP A 159 -5.58 -3.95 6.00
N LEU A 160 -5.52 -5.29 6.04
CA LEU A 160 -5.40 -6.19 4.90
C LEU A 160 -6.64 -7.08 4.87
N ILE A 161 -7.25 -7.21 3.68
CA ILE A 161 -8.50 -7.95 3.46
C ILE A 161 -8.25 -9.07 2.46
#